data_d1c0aa68abf6eff60786cacdb4a9a7d3
#
_entry.id   d1c0aa68abf6eff60786cacdb4a9a7d3
#
_cell.length_a   1.000
_cell.length_b   1.000
_cell.length_c   1.000
_cell.angle_alpha   90.00
_cell.angle_beta   90.00
_cell.angle_gamma   90.00
#
_symmetry.space_group_name_H-M   'P 1'
#
loop_
_entity.id
_entity.type
_entity.pdbx_description
1 polymer ?
#
loop_
_entity_poly.entity_id
_entity_poly.type
_entity_poly.pdbx_seq_one_letter_code
_entity_poly.pdbx_strand_id
1 'polypeptide(L)'
;GAEEMDKTKFPLYSGFLLEALKTFQGTILAGGTTSGIPGLVGINTQLARHGGNGHYKLIGYVPHKLPKGIKKDRNYDELIDTKNQNFGILDLLQYWIDLVMNGIDPAKVIVLGINGGLIAEMEYKFALMSGATVGLIESSGRAASGLLMDSDWKDHKHLLVLPEEAETIWAFLNQKKPSSLPPEEIEKAAPKVHEYYRQERFLLGTTDDPSLLPWENLPDHFKQSNLQQVAFIEHILKQSGYALRIKQGGGLTKFLEPKLSDMAKREHARWNIERLSRGWRYGPIKDSKNKISPYLVPWNELPKDIKQYDIEAIQKYPKILADAGYEIYEIHEKV
;
A
#
# COMPACT_ATOMS: atom_id res chain seq x y z
N GLY A 1 23.09 -1.82 -13.06
CA GLY A 1 21.71 -1.79 -12.58
C GLY A 1 21.14 -3.15 -12.31
N ALA A 2 20.37 -3.70 -13.25
CA ALA A 2 19.64 -4.95 -13.06
C ALA A 2 20.53 -6.20 -12.88
N GLU A 3 21.74 -6.17 -13.39
CA GLU A 3 22.68 -7.29 -13.33
C GLU A 3 23.30 -7.52 -11.93
N GLU A 4 23.25 -6.49 -11.07
CA GLU A 4 23.84 -6.52 -9.73
C GLU A 4 22.81 -6.83 -8.63
N MET A 5 21.57 -7.07 -9.01
CA MET A 5 20.52 -7.44 -8.06
C MET A 5 20.60 -8.93 -7.72
N ASP A 6 20.44 -9.25 -6.45
CA ASP A 6 20.38 -10.63 -5.98
C ASP A 6 19.15 -11.35 -6.59
N LYS A 7 19.41 -12.22 -7.55
CA LYS A 7 18.35 -12.97 -8.26
C LYS A 7 17.63 -13.97 -7.36
N THR A 8 18.20 -14.35 -6.22
CA THR A 8 17.54 -15.26 -5.26
C THR A 8 16.33 -14.61 -4.61
N LYS A 9 16.28 -13.28 -4.55
CA LYS A 9 15.14 -12.49 -4.05
C LYS A 9 14.03 -12.23 -5.10
N PHE A 10 14.24 -12.59 -6.36
CA PHE A 10 13.23 -12.37 -7.41
C PHE A 10 11.88 -13.02 -7.12
N PRO A 11 11.80 -14.29 -6.65
CA PRO A 11 10.52 -14.89 -6.29
C PRO A 11 9.78 -14.12 -5.19
N LEU A 12 10.49 -13.60 -4.19
CA LEU A 12 9.95 -12.81 -3.11
C LEU A 12 9.31 -11.51 -3.64
N TYR A 13 10.07 -10.73 -4.41
CA TYR A 13 9.58 -9.47 -4.97
C TYR A 13 8.47 -9.69 -6.01
N SER A 14 8.54 -10.79 -6.76
CA SER A 14 7.46 -11.21 -7.66
C SER A 14 6.17 -11.48 -6.88
N GLY A 15 6.26 -12.18 -5.74
CA GLY A 15 5.11 -12.41 -4.86
C GLY A 15 4.49 -11.11 -4.35
N PHE A 16 5.31 -10.15 -3.92
CA PHE A 16 4.84 -8.82 -3.48
C PHE A 16 4.09 -8.06 -4.59
N LEU A 17 4.69 -8.02 -5.78
CA LEU A 17 4.10 -7.33 -6.92
C LEU A 17 2.81 -8.01 -7.37
N LEU A 18 2.79 -9.34 -7.47
CA LEU A 18 1.59 -10.08 -7.84
C LEU A 18 0.44 -9.79 -6.88
N GLU A 19 0.70 -9.87 -5.58
CA GLU A 19 -0.32 -9.62 -4.55
C GLU A 19 -0.85 -8.18 -4.62
N ALA A 20 0.05 -7.21 -4.76
CA ALA A 20 -0.33 -5.80 -4.83
C ALA A 20 -1.13 -5.44 -6.10
N LEU A 21 -0.88 -6.14 -7.21
CA LEU A 21 -1.47 -5.85 -8.52
C LEU A 21 -2.81 -6.52 -8.76
N LYS A 22 -3.18 -7.57 -8.02
CA LYS A 22 -4.44 -8.32 -8.22
C LYS A 22 -5.69 -7.45 -8.29
N THR A 23 -5.77 -6.42 -7.46
CA THR A 23 -6.90 -5.49 -7.40
C THR A 23 -6.50 -4.04 -7.65
N PHE A 24 -5.26 -3.81 -8.09
CA PHE A 24 -4.75 -2.46 -8.36
C PHE A 24 -5.54 -1.79 -9.49
N GLN A 25 -5.73 -0.48 -9.37
CA GLN A 25 -6.37 0.36 -10.38
C GLN A 25 -5.54 1.63 -10.55
N GLY A 26 -5.28 2.03 -11.78
CA GLY A 26 -4.52 3.25 -12.08
C GLY A 26 -3.47 3.04 -13.16
N THR A 27 -2.43 3.87 -13.15
CA THR A 27 -1.33 3.78 -14.11
C THR A 27 -0.04 3.39 -13.37
N ILE A 28 0.71 2.49 -13.94
CA ILE A 28 2.01 2.03 -13.45
C ILE A 28 3.07 2.48 -14.46
N LEU A 29 4.10 3.16 -13.96
CA LEU A 29 5.27 3.52 -14.74
C LEU A 29 6.46 2.69 -14.30
N ALA A 30 7.20 2.13 -15.24
CA ALA A 30 8.43 1.39 -14.96
C ALA A 30 9.40 1.44 -16.17
N GLY A 31 10.58 0.84 -16.04
CA GLY A 31 11.65 0.96 -17.04
C GLY A 31 11.45 0.21 -18.37
N GLY A 32 10.33 -0.45 -18.61
CA GLY A 32 9.94 -1.00 -19.93
C GLY A 32 10.79 -2.14 -20.50
N THR A 33 11.63 -2.80 -19.67
CA THR A 33 12.54 -3.86 -20.13
C THR A 33 12.31 -5.18 -19.42
N THR A 34 12.75 -6.28 -20.04
CA THR A 34 12.65 -7.64 -19.47
C THR A 34 13.63 -7.91 -18.32
N SER A 35 14.43 -6.93 -17.91
CA SER A 35 15.50 -7.12 -16.92
C SER A 35 15.20 -6.45 -15.59
N GLY A 36 15.59 -7.10 -14.47
CA GLY A 36 15.46 -6.57 -13.11
C GLY A 36 14.03 -6.32 -12.68
N ILE A 37 13.80 -5.29 -11.88
CA ILE A 37 12.46 -4.93 -11.38
C ILE A 37 11.47 -4.62 -12.51
N PRO A 38 11.83 -3.85 -13.57
CA PRO A 38 10.91 -3.64 -14.70
C PRO A 38 10.39 -4.94 -15.32
N GLY A 39 11.24 -5.94 -15.48
CA GLY A 39 10.83 -7.27 -15.99
C GLY A 39 9.90 -8.02 -15.03
N LEU A 40 10.15 -7.94 -13.73
CA LEU A 40 9.22 -8.48 -12.72
C LEU A 40 7.86 -7.77 -12.77
N VAL A 41 7.84 -6.46 -12.93
CA VAL A 41 6.59 -5.69 -13.09
C VAL A 41 5.83 -6.16 -14.31
N GLY A 42 6.48 -6.30 -15.46
CA GLY A 42 5.85 -6.76 -16.71
C GLY A 42 5.21 -8.14 -16.56
N ILE A 43 5.95 -9.12 -16.03
CA ILE A 43 5.46 -10.49 -15.81
C ILE A 43 4.29 -10.51 -14.82
N ASN A 44 4.43 -9.87 -13.66
CA ASN A 44 3.40 -9.90 -12.62
C ASN A 44 2.14 -9.14 -13.00
N THR A 45 2.28 -8.10 -13.84
CA THR A 45 1.15 -7.40 -14.45
C THR A 45 0.29 -8.35 -15.28
N GLN A 46 0.89 -9.18 -16.11
CA GLN A 46 0.16 -10.15 -16.92
C GLN A 46 -0.50 -11.23 -16.05
N LEU A 47 0.23 -11.78 -15.08
CA LEU A 47 -0.31 -12.77 -14.14
C LEU A 47 -1.50 -12.23 -13.34
N ALA A 48 -1.40 -11.00 -12.84
CA ALA A 48 -2.48 -10.37 -12.08
C ALA A 48 -3.72 -10.09 -12.92
N ARG A 49 -3.56 -9.75 -14.21
CA ARG A 49 -4.70 -9.55 -15.14
C ARG A 49 -5.47 -10.84 -15.44
N HIS A 50 -4.77 -11.97 -15.51
CA HIS A 50 -5.42 -13.28 -15.77
C HIS A 50 -6.17 -13.83 -14.56
N GLY A 51 -5.74 -13.49 -13.34
CA GLY A 51 -6.29 -14.04 -12.10
C GLY A 51 -6.92 -13.03 -11.15
N GLY A 52 -7.19 -11.80 -11.59
CA GLY A 52 -7.68 -10.76 -10.70
C GLY A 52 -8.52 -9.68 -11.37
N ASN A 53 -9.02 -8.74 -10.56
CA ASN A 53 -9.84 -7.61 -10.96
C ASN A 53 -9.03 -6.31 -11.10
N GLY A 54 -7.73 -6.40 -11.37
CA GLY A 54 -6.86 -5.24 -11.59
C GLY A 54 -7.18 -4.53 -12.91
N HIS A 55 -7.42 -3.22 -12.85
CA HIS A 55 -7.62 -2.37 -14.02
C HIS A 55 -6.57 -1.28 -14.04
N TYR A 56 -5.51 -1.49 -14.79
CA TYR A 56 -4.40 -0.54 -14.86
C TYR A 56 -3.75 -0.53 -16.24
N LYS A 57 -3.11 0.60 -16.54
CA LYS A 57 -2.25 0.77 -17.69
C LYS A 57 -0.80 0.67 -17.23
N LEU A 58 0.00 -0.16 -17.91
CA LEU A 58 1.44 -0.29 -17.66
C LEU A 58 2.22 0.40 -18.78
N ILE A 59 2.98 1.44 -18.44
CA ILE A 59 3.75 2.25 -19.38
C ILE A 59 5.24 2.12 -19.05
N GLY A 60 6.05 1.87 -20.08
CA GLY A 60 7.50 1.79 -19.95
C GLY A 60 8.20 2.95 -20.67
N TYR A 61 9.18 3.56 -20.02
CA TYR A 61 10.06 4.56 -20.64
C TYR A 61 11.39 3.90 -20.96
N VAL A 62 11.75 3.90 -22.23
CA VAL A 62 12.95 3.22 -22.75
C VAL A 62 13.77 4.14 -23.62
N PRO A 63 15.09 4.10 -23.53
CA PRO A 63 15.95 4.85 -24.45
C PRO A 63 15.85 4.27 -25.88
N HIS A 64 16.25 5.07 -26.84
CA HIS A 64 16.26 4.67 -28.26
C HIS A 64 17.11 3.42 -28.45
N LYS A 65 18.27 3.35 -27.79
CA LYS A 65 19.20 2.23 -27.86
C LYS A 65 19.32 1.54 -26.52
N LEU A 66 19.00 0.25 -26.48
CA LEU A 66 19.18 -0.57 -25.28
C LEU A 66 20.59 -1.16 -25.21
N PRO A 67 21.15 -1.36 -24.00
CA PRO A 67 22.38 -2.10 -23.80
C PRO A 67 22.31 -3.52 -24.39
N LYS A 68 23.46 -4.08 -24.74
CA LYS A 68 23.55 -5.45 -25.28
C LYS A 68 22.92 -6.44 -24.30
N GLY A 69 22.04 -7.31 -24.79
CA GLY A 69 21.35 -8.33 -23.97
C GLY A 69 20.05 -7.86 -23.31
N ILE A 70 19.80 -6.56 -23.24
CA ILE A 70 18.55 -6.02 -22.71
C ILE A 70 17.51 -5.89 -23.83
N LYS A 71 16.26 -6.29 -23.53
CA LYS A 71 15.16 -6.26 -24.50
C LYS A 71 14.01 -5.43 -23.96
N LYS A 72 13.26 -4.78 -24.85
CA LYS A 72 11.95 -4.18 -24.56
C LYS A 72 11.00 -5.28 -24.11
N ASP A 73 10.20 -5.01 -23.08
CA ASP A 73 9.25 -5.98 -22.55
C ASP A 73 7.88 -5.80 -23.24
N ARG A 74 7.39 -6.86 -23.87
CA ARG A 74 6.10 -6.89 -24.58
C ARG A 74 4.88 -6.96 -23.65
N ASN A 75 5.11 -7.16 -22.36
CA ASN A 75 4.05 -7.16 -21.36
C ASN A 75 3.57 -5.75 -21.00
N TYR A 76 4.26 -4.72 -21.44
CA TYR A 76 3.86 -3.32 -21.29
C TYR A 76 2.81 -2.94 -22.33
N ASP A 77 1.77 -2.21 -21.89
CA ASP A 77 0.72 -1.71 -22.80
C ASP A 77 1.24 -0.64 -23.73
N GLU A 78 2.22 0.15 -23.25
CA GLU A 78 2.83 1.21 -24.02
C GLU A 78 4.32 1.33 -23.68
N LEU A 79 5.15 1.53 -24.71
CA LEU A 79 6.57 1.81 -24.56
C LEU A 79 6.90 3.14 -25.23
N ILE A 80 7.29 4.11 -24.39
CA ILE A 80 7.66 5.47 -24.83
C ILE A 80 9.16 5.50 -25.07
N ASP A 81 9.55 5.84 -26.30
CA ASP A 81 10.95 6.06 -26.66
C ASP A 81 11.37 7.47 -26.23
N THR A 82 12.26 7.58 -25.26
CA THR A 82 12.75 8.86 -24.72
C THR A 82 13.73 9.58 -25.64
N LYS A 83 14.09 8.99 -26.79
CA LYS A 83 15.08 9.49 -27.76
C LYS A 83 16.53 9.55 -27.23
N ASN A 84 16.77 9.19 -25.97
CA ASN A 84 18.11 9.12 -25.39
C ASN A 84 18.88 7.91 -25.96
N GLN A 85 20.21 8.03 -26.05
CA GLN A 85 21.03 6.93 -26.57
C GLN A 85 21.19 5.78 -25.58
N ASN A 86 21.15 6.05 -24.27
CA ASN A 86 21.30 5.05 -23.19
C ASN A 86 20.40 5.42 -22.01
N PHE A 87 20.18 4.47 -21.12
CA PHE A 87 19.51 4.76 -19.85
C PHE A 87 20.26 5.82 -19.05
N GLY A 88 19.53 6.81 -18.57
CA GLY A 88 20.09 7.91 -17.79
C GLY A 88 19.04 8.72 -17.04
N ILE A 89 19.51 9.82 -16.44
CA ILE A 89 18.66 10.76 -15.71
C ILE A 89 17.62 11.42 -16.61
N LEU A 90 17.93 11.60 -17.89
CA LEU A 90 16.99 12.22 -18.83
C LEU A 90 15.76 11.37 -19.08
N ASP A 91 15.87 10.03 -19.01
CA ASP A 91 14.70 9.15 -19.11
C ASP A 91 13.79 9.30 -17.89
N LEU A 92 14.39 9.40 -16.71
CA LEU A 92 13.72 9.71 -15.45
C LEU A 92 12.99 11.06 -15.53
N LEU A 93 13.66 12.12 -15.94
CA LEU A 93 13.06 13.45 -16.03
C LEU A 93 11.91 13.48 -17.05
N GLN A 94 12.01 12.75 -18.15
CA GLN A 94 10.98 12.71 -19.19
C GLN A 94 9.65 12.24 -18.61
N TYR A 95 9.58 11.12 -17.90
CA TYR A 95 8.28 10.67 -17.38
C TYR A 95 7.74 11.56 -16.25
N TRP A 96 8.58 12.19 -15.45
CA TRP A 96 8.13 13.19 -14.47
C TRP A 96 7.56 14.43 -15.16
N ILE A 97 8.19 14.89 -16.25
CA ILE A 97 7.65 15.98 -17.08
C ILE A 97 6.29 15.55 -17.66
N ASP A 98 6.20 14.36 -18.24
CA ASP A 98 4.98 13.85 -18.82
C ASP A 98 3.84 13.73 -17.78
N LEU A 99 4.13 13.29 -16.56
CA LEU A 99 3.17 13.28 -15.45
C LEU A 99 2.60 14.69 -15.18
N VAL A 100 3.47 15.68 -15.01
CA VAL A 100 3.07 17.06 -14.72
C VAL A 100 2.32 17.68 -15.91
N MET A 101 2.79 17.47 -17.13
CA MET A 101 2.14 17.98 -18.35
C MET A 101 0.75 17.37 -18.58
N ASN A 102 0.50 16.16 -18.08
CA ASN A 102 -0.82 15.53 -18.07
C ASN A 102 -1.65 15.87 -16.80
N GLY A 103 -1.25 16.88 -16.03
CA GLY A 103 -2.00 17.36 -14.87
C GLY A 103 -1.95 16.46 -13.65
N ILE A 104 -1.00 15.54 -13.59
CA ILE A 104 -0.79 14.67 -12.42
C ILE A 104 0.03 15.45 -11.38
N ASP A 105 -0.59 15.71 -10.24
CA ASP A 105 0.10 16.29 -9.08
C ASP A 105 1.12 15.27 -8.52
N PRO A 106 2.42 15.62 -8.44
CA PRO A 106 3.43 14.76 -7.84
C PRO A 106 3.07 14.23 -6.45
N ALA A 107 2.35 15.02 -5.64
CA ALA A 107 1.89 14.59 -4.32
C ALA A 107 0.92 13.38 -4.36
N LYS A 108 0.31 13.09 -5.51
CA LYS A 108 -0.53 11.90 -5.74
C LYS A 108 0.27 10.69 -6.19
N VAL A 109 1.52 10.86 -6.58
CA VAL A 109 2.38 9.78 -7.05
C VAL A 109 2.90 8.95 -5.86
N ILE A 110 2.95 7.64 -6.07
CA ILE A 110 3.56 6.67 -5.14
C ILE A 110 4.70 5.98 -5.87
N VAL A 111 5.88 6.00 -5.27
CA VAL A 111 7.08 5.32 -5.77
C VAL A 111 7.41 4.14 -4.87
N LEU A 112 7.39 2.93 -5.41
CA LEU A 112 7.90 1.74 -4.73
C LEU A 112 9.35 1.50 -5.17
N GLY A 113 10.27 1.61 -4.24
CA GLY A 113 11.69 1.38 -4.48
C GLY A 113 12.14 0.01 -3.98
N ILE A 114 12.72 -0.76 -4.90
CA ILE A 114 13.30 -2.08 -4.64
C ILE A 114 14.71 -2.09 -5.19
N ASN A 115 15.72 -2.24 -4.32
CA ASN A 115 17.12 -2.25 -4.73
C ASN A 115 17.52 -0.94 -5.46
N GLY A 116 17.86 -1.01 -6.74
CA GLY A 116 18.17 0.15 -7.57
C GLY A 116 19.68 0.51 -7.63
N GLY A 117 20.03 1.24 -8.66
CA GLY A 117 21.36 1.85 -8.83
C GLY A 117 21.27 3.37 -8.73
N LEU A 118 22.28 4.08 -9.21
CA LEU A 118 22.38 5.54 -9.15
C LEU A 118 21.16 6.25 -9.77
N ILE A 119 20.62 5.77 -10.90
CA ILE A 119 19.45 6.37 -11.54
C ILE A 119 18.21 6.23 -10.63
N ALA A 120 18.02 5.07 -9.99
CA ALA A 120 16.94 4.86 -9.05
C ALA A 120 17.08 5.70 -7.78
N GLU A 121 18.32 5.88 -7.27
CA GLU A 121 18.58 6.78 -6.16
C GLU A 121 18.15 8.21 -6.48
N MET A 122 18.53 8.70 -7.67
CA MET A 122 18.12 10.02 -8.12
C MET A 122 16.60 10.14 -8.29
N GLU A 123 15.96 9.09 -8.77
CA GLU A 123 14.51 9.01 -8.84
C GLU A 123 13.84 9.13 -7.48
N TYR A 124 14.33 8.40 -6.48
CA TYR A 124 13.79 8.46 -5.12
C TYR A 124 13.94 9.87 -4.54
N LYS A 125 15.11 10.48 -4.67
CA LYS A 125 15.38 11.86 -4.21
C LYS A 125 14.51 12.88 -4.93
N PHE A 126 14.40 12.79 -6.26
CA PHE A 126 13.55 13.68 -7.05
C PHE A 126 12.06 13.54 -6.67
N ALA A 127 11.59 12.32 -6.51
CA ALA A 127 10.23 12.03 -6.08
C ALA A 127 9.91 12.66 -4.72
N LEU A 128 10.80 12.48 -3.72
CA LEU A 128 10.67 13.07 -2.39
C LEU A 128 10.63 14.61 -2.45
N MET A 129 11.53 15.23 -3.21
CA MET A 129 11.58 16.69 -3.39
C MET A 129 10.32 17.22 -4.08
N SER A 130 9.74 16.45 -5.00
CA SER A 130 8.50 16.80 -5.72
C SER A 130 7.23 16.56 -4.88
N GLY A 131 7.35 16.02 -3.66
CA GLY A 131 6.22 15.75 -2.76
C GLY A 131 5.56 14.38 -2.95
N ALA A 132 6.09 13.51 -3.81
CA ALA A 132 5.62 12.14 -3.95
C ALA A 132 5.91 11.33 -2.68
N THR A 133 5.12 10.28 -2.46
CA THR A 133 5.37 9.33 -1.38
C THR A 133 6.29 8.21 -1.89
N VAL A 134 7.42 8.00 -1.24
CA VAL A 134 8.40 6.98 -1.60
C VAL A 134 8.44 5.93 -0.51
N GLY A 135 8.16 4.68 -0.85
CA GLY A 135 8.31 3.51 0.02
C GLY A 135 9.48 2.66 -0.46
N LEU A 136 10.47 2.46 0.40
CA LEU A 136 11.64 1.64 0.10
C LEU A 136 11.62 0.36 0.90
N ILE A 137 11.82 -0.77 0.23
CA ILE A 137 11.96 -2.05 0.92
C ILE A 137 13.34 -2.09 1.59
N GLU A 138 13.36 -2.14 2.92
CA GLU A 138 14.54 -1.91 3.75
C GLU A 138 15.71 -2.83 3.39
N SER A 139 15.44 -4.12 3.25
CA SER A 139 16.46 -5.16 2.99
C SER A 139 16.73 -5.42 1.51
N SER A 140 16.20 -4.58 0.62
CA SER A 140 16.36 -4.78 -0.83
C SER A 140 17.76 -4.42 -1.36
N GLY A 141 18.57 -3.70 -0.59
CA GLY A 141 19.97 -3.38 -0.88
C GLY A 141 20.16 -2.13 -1.74
N ARG A 142 21.42 -1.81 -2.01
CA ARG A 142 21.90 -0.73 -2.90
C ARG A 142 21.24 0.62 -2.64
N ALA A 143 20.70 1.27 -3.69
CA ALA A 143 20.13 2.62 -3.60
C ALA A 143 19.00 2.72 -2.58
N ALA A 144 18.11 1.72 -2.51
CA ALA A 144 17.02 1.72 -1.53
C ALA A 144 17.56 1.70 -0.09
N SER A 145 18.41 0.72 0.24
CA SER A 145 19.01 0.65 1.59
C SER A 145 19.94 1.82 1.87
N GLY A 146 20.68 2.32 0.87
CA GLY A 146 21.58 3.47 1.00
C GLY A 146 20.82 4.73 1.40
N LEU A 147 19.68 5.01 0.77
CA LEU A 147 18.88 6.20 1.07
C LEU A 147 18.27 6.16 2.48
N LEU A 148 17.90 4.96 2.96
CA LEU A 148 17.41 4.79 4.33
C LEU A 148 18.47 5.01 5.41
N MET A 149 19.74 4.95 5.04
CA MET A 149 20.89 5.22 5.93
C MET A 149 21.45 6.64 5.76
N ASP A 150 21.06 7.34 4.70
CA ASP A 150 21.55 8.69 4.38
C ASP A 150 20.98 9.70 5.40
N SER A 151 21.85 10.40 6.13
CA SER A 151 21.48 11.35 7.18
C SER A 151 20.60 12.49 6.69
N ASP A 152 20.71 12.87 5.42
CA ASP A 152 19.99 13.99 4.83
C ASP A 152 18.58 13.58 4.39
N TRP A 153 18.34 12.29 4.17
CA TRP A 153 17.11 11.78 3.56
C TRP A 153 16.29 10.84 4.44
N LYS A 154 16.92 10.05 5.31
CA LYS A 154 16.27 9.00 6.12
C LYS A 154 15.04 9.47 6.92
N ASP A 155 15.03 10.72 7.34
CA ASP A 155 13.95 11.32 8.14
C ASP A 155 13.00 12.18 7.28
N HIS A 156 13.05 12.05 5.94
CA HIS A 156 12.18 12.83 5.06
C HIS A 156 10.70 12.40 5.25
N LYS A 157 9.81 13.37 5.44
CA LYS A 157 8.39 13.16 5.80
C LYS A 157 7.57 12.27 4.83
N HIS A 158 8.01 12.16 3.58
CA HIS A 158 7.36 11.34 2.53
C HIS A 158 8.12 10.04 2.25
N LEU A 159 9.15 9.72 3.01
CA LEU A 159 9.90 8.46 2.90
C LEU A 159 9.39 7.46 3.93
N LEU A 160 8.96 6.30 3.45
CA LEU A 160 8.52 5.18 4.27
C LEU A 160 9.49 4.02 4.15
N VAL A 161 9.86 3.44 5.29
CA VAL A 161 10.58 2.16 5.36
C VAL A 161 9.56 1.04 5.31
N LEU A 162 9.62 0.21 4.28
CA LEU A 162 8.68 -0.89 4.09
C LEU A 162 9.34 -2.23 4.43
N PRO A 163 8.70 -3.05 5.30
CA PRO A 163 9.16 -4.41 5.55
C PRO A 163 8.94 -5.31 4.32
N GLU A 164 9.66 -6.43 4.27
CA GLU A 164 9.49 -7.47 3.24
C GLU A 164 8.20 -8.29 3.48
N GLU A 165 7.04 -7.67 3.34
CA GLU A 165 5.72 -8.27 3.55
C GLU A 165 4.76 -7.87 2.43
N ALA A 166 4.11 -8.86 1.81
CA ALA A 166 3.23 -8.65 0.64
C ALA A 166 2.04 -7.74 0.95
N GLU A 167 1.41 -7.93 2.11
CA GLU A 167 0.26 -7.16 2.55
C GLU A 167 0.61 -5.69 2.81
N THR A 168 1.80 -5.43 3.36
CA THR A 168 2.28 -4.05 3.57
C THR A 168 2.58 -3.35 2.25
N ILE A 169 3.19 -4.04 1.27
CA ILE A 169 3.40 -3.50 -0.08
C ILE A 169 2.05 -3.24 -0.77
N TRP A 170 1.11 -4.16 -0.66
CA TRP A 170 -0.25 -3.97 -1.17
C TRP A 170 -0.93 -2.74 -0.53
N ALA A 171 -0.89 -2.59 0.78
CA ALA A 171 -1.47 -1.45 1.49
C ALA A 171 -0.80 -0.13 1.07
N PHE A 172 0.53 -0.13 0.93
CA PHE A 172 1.31 1.02 0.47
C PHE A 172 0.88 1.48 -0.92
N LEU A 173 0.78 0.57 -1.89
CA LEU A 173 0.40 0.91 -3.27
C LEU A 173 -1.06 1.33 -3.40
N ASN A 174 -1.93 0.92 -2.48
CA ASN A 174 -3.35 1.23 -2.51
C ASN A 174 -3.76 2.37 -1.54
N GLN A 175 -2.85 2.94 -0.74
CA GLN A 175 -3.16 3.92 0.31
C GLN A 175 -3.85 5.20 -0.17
N LYS A 176 -3.66 5.61 -1.42
CA LYS A 176 -4.25 6.83 -2.01
C LYS A 176 -5.46 6.54 -2.89
N LYS A 177 -5.93 5.30 -2.92
CA LYS A 177 -7.14 4.94 -3.65
C LYS A 177 -8.38 5.54 -3.00
N PRO A 178 -9.28 6.14 -3.78
CA PRO A 178 -10.56 6.57 -3.27
C PRO A 178 -11.42 5.35 -2.88
N SER A 179 -12.20 5.48 -1.84
CA SER A 179 -13.30 4.56 -1.52
C SER A 179 -14.48 4.81 -2.46
N SER A 180 -15.27 3.77 -2.74
CA SER A 180 -16.57 3.94 -3.38
C SER A 180 -17.66 4.38 -2.40
N LEU A 181 -17.40 4.30 -1.08
CA LEU A 181 -18.30 4.82 -0.06
C LEU A 181 -18.31 6.36 -0.13
N PRO A 182 -19.48 7.00 -0.14
CA PRO A 182 -19.59 8.44 -0.06
C PRO A 182 -18.93 9.00 1.22
N PRO A 183 -18.32 10.19 1.16
CA PRO A 183 -17.66 10.81 2.33
C PRO A 183 -18.57 10.88 3.57
N GLU A 184 -19.85 11.21 3.39
CA GLU A 184 -20.83 11.28 4.47
C GLU A 184 -21.08 9.93 5.15
N GLU A 185 -20.99 8.82 4.42
CA GLU A 185 -21.12 7.48 5.01
C GLU A 185 -19.85 7.07 5.76
N ILE A 186 -18.69 7.47 5.27
CA ILE A 186 -17.42 7.28 5.97
C ILE A 186 -17.45 8.06 7.31
N GLU A 187 -17.91 9.31 7.28
CA GLU A 187 -18.03 10.15 8.48
C GLU A 187 -19.03 9.59 9.51
N LYS A 188 -20.12 8.98 9.07
CA LYS A 188 -21.10 8.32 9.95
C LYS A 188 -20.58 7.01 10.55
N ALA A 189 -19.78 6.27 9.80
CA ALA A 189 -19.29 4.95 10.22
C ALA A 189 -18.05 5.05 11.15
N ALA A 190 -17.20 6.05 10.98
CA ALA A 190 -15.95 6.18 11.74
C ALA A 190 -16.15 6.28 13.27
N PRO A 191 -17.13 7.05 13.81
CA PRO A 191 -17.44 7.03 15.24
C PRO A 191 -17.82 5.64 15.77
N LYS A 192 -18.50 4.81 14.97
CA LYS A 192 -18.89 3.46 15.37
C LYS A 192 -17.68 2.52 15.45
N VAL A 193 -16.77 2.61 14.48
CA VAL A 193 -15.49 1.89 14.53
C VAL A 193 -14.76 2.23 15.83
N HIS A 194 -14.66 3.51 16.15
CA HIS A 194 -14.03 3.98 17.36
C HIS A 194 -14.72 3.47 18.63
N GLU A 195 -16.05 3.50 18.68
CA GLU A 195 -16.81 3.02 19.85
C GLU A 195 -16.65 1.53 20.08
N TYR A 196 -16.61 0.70 19.02
CA TYR A 196 -16.31 -0.72 19.16
C TYR A 196 -14.90 -0.95 19.72
N TYR A 197 -13.90 -0.23 19.21
CA TYR A 197 -12.55 -0.29 19.74
C TYR A 197 -12.50 0.08 21.23
N ARG A 198 -13.18 1.15 21.64
CA ARG A 198 -13.24 1.59 23.05
C ARG A 198 -13.84 0.51 23.94
N GLN A 199 -15.00 -0.05 23.56
CA GLN A 199 -15.71 -1.08 24.34
C GLN A 199 -14.82 -2.29 24.58
N GLU A 200 -14.12 -2.77 23.57
CA GLU A 200 -13.20 -3.90 23.69
C GLU A 200 -12.02 -3.59 24.62
N ARG A 201 -11.45 -2.39 24.50
CA ARG A 201 -10.35 -1.95 25.37
C ARG A 201 -10.75 -1.80 26.83
N PHE A 202 -11.94 -1.27 27.12
CA PHE A 202 -12.46 -1.19 28.48
C PHE A 202 -12.70 -2.58 29.09
N LEU A 203 -13.17 -3.54 28.31
CA LEU A 203 -13.33 -4.93 28.77
C LEU A 203 -11.99 -5.57 29.16
N LEU A 204 -10.89 -5.14 28.55
CA LEU A 204 -9.52 -5.58 28.87
C LEU A 204 -8.84 -4.76 29.96
N GLY A 205 -9.57 -3.81 30.60
CA GLY A 205 -9.08 -3.03 31.73
C GLY A 205 -8.19 -1.84 31.35
N THR A 206 -8.12 -1.45 30.07
CA THR A 206 -7.37 -0.25 29.64
C THR A 206 -8.23 0.99 29.86
N THR A 207 -7.78 1.96 30.68
CA THR A 207 -8.58 3.15 31.02
C THR A 207 -7.88 4.48 30.69
N ASP A 208 -6.55 4.54 30.74
CA ASP A 208 -5.76 5.78 30.63
C ASP A 208 -5.01 5.92 29.31
N ASP A 209 -5.70 5.74 28.16
CA ASP A 209 -5.11 5.95 26.83
C ASP A 209 -5.90 7.05 26.11
N PRO A 210 -5.25 8.11 25.58
CA PRO A 210 -5.92 9.16 24.80
C PRO A 210 -6.72 8.66 23.60
N SER A 211 -6.39 7.46 23.09
CA SER A 211 -7.14 6.80 22.03
C SER A 211 -8.50 6.26 22.48
N LEU A 212 -8.81 6.29 23.80
CA LEU A 212 -10.07 5.82 24.36
C LEU A 212 -11.04 6.94 24.76
N LEU A 213 -10.70 8.20 24.47
CA LEU A 213 -11.61 9.31 24.67
C LEU A 213 -12.87 9.14 23.82
N PRO A 214 -14.05 9.63 24.26
CA PRO A 214 -15.24 9.72 23.43
C PRO A 214 -14.95 10.42 22.11
N TRP A 215 -15.67 10.08 21.05
CA TRP A 215 -15.44 10.62 19.70
C TRP A 215 -15.35 12.14 19.67
N GLU A 216 -16.21 12.83 20.40
CA GLU A 216 -16.27 14.30 20.47
C GLU A 216 -14.94 14.89 20.97
N ASN A 217 -14.31 14.24 21.94
CA ASN A 217 -13.06 14.65 22.59
C ASN A 217 -11.82 13.93 22.03
N LEU A 218 -12.02 13.04 21.06
CA LEU A 218 -10.94 12.28 20.45
C LEU A 218 -10.01 13.21 19.65
N PRO A 219 -8.69 13.17 19.84
CA PRO A 219 -7.74 13.95 19.05
C PRO A 219 -7.89 13.67 17.53
N ASP A 220 -7.74 14.71 16.72
CA ASP A 220 -8.00 14.65 15.28
C ASP A 220 -7.22 13.56 14.56
N HIS A 221 -5.98 13.29 14.96
CA HIS A 221 -5.19 12.22 14.34
C HIS A 221 -5.77 10.82 14.57
N PHE A 222 -6.49 10.57 15.67
CA PHE A 222 -7.21 9.32 15.89
C PHE A 222 -8.54 9.29 15.11
N LYS A 223 -9.26 10.44 15.03
CA LYS A 223 -10.45 10.55 14.18
C LYS A 223 -10.09 10.25 12.72
N GLN A 224 -9.02 10.84 12.22
CA GLN A 224 -8.52 10.59 10.86
C GLN A 224 -8.11 9.11 10.64
N SER A 225 -7.54 8.45 11.65
CA SER A 225 -7.21 7.02 11.57
C SER A 225 -8.47 6.16 11.38
N ASN A 226 -9.55 6.44 12.14
CA ASN A 226 -10.83 5.73 12.00
C ASN A 226 -11.52 6.03 10.66
N LEU A 227 -11.49 7.29 10.18
CA LEU A 227 -12.01 7.66 8.86
C LEU A 227 -11.29 6.90 7.74
N GLN A 228 -9.96 6.83 7.80
CA GLN A 228 -9.16 6.07 6.84
C GLN A 228 -9.43 4.57 6.93
N GLN A 229 -9.64 4.03 8.12
CA GLN A 229 -10.01 2.63 8.29
C GLN A 229 -11.31 2.33 7.54
N VAL A 230 -12.36 3.12 7.76
CA VAL A 230 -13.65 2.94 7.05
C VAL A 230 -13.47 3.07 5.54
N ALA A 231 -12.76 4.11 5.08
CA ALA A 231 -12.51 4.31 3.66
C ALA A 231 -11.76 3.13 3.01
N PHE A 232 -10.96 2.39 3.77
CA PHE A 232 -10.15 1.29 3.26
C PHE A 232 -10.84 -0.09 3.34
N ILE A 233 -11.97 -0.20 4.05
CA ILE A 233 -12.71 -1.47 4.20
C ILE A 233 -12.99 -2.13 2.84
N GLU A 234 -13.45 -1.36 1.87
CA GLU A 234 -13.78 -1.87 0.54
C GLU A 234 -12.57 -2.52 -0.15
N HIS A 235 -11.38 -1.95 0.02
CA HIS A 235 -10.16 -2.49 -0.60
C HIS A 235 -9.78 -3.84 0.02
N ILE A 236 -9.92 -3.99 1.34
CA ILE A 236 -9.70 -5.25 2.05
C ILE A 236 -10.71 -6.31 1.57
N LEU A 237 -11.99 -5.93 1.51
CA LEU A 237 -13.07 -6.82 1.06
C LEU A 237 -12.83 -7.32 -0.37
N LYS A 238 -12.56 -6.41 -1.31
CA LYS A 238 -12.30 -6.75 -2.72
C LYS A 238 -11.12 -7.72 -2.87
N GLN A 239 -10.04 -7.50 -2.13
CA GLN A 239 -8.88 -8.36 -2.16
C GLN A 239 -9.21 -9.78 -1.67
N SER A 240 -10.21 -9.94 -0.81
CA SER A 240 -10.64 -11.21 -0.24
C SER A 240 -11.87 -11.81 -0.93
N GLY A 241 -12.26 -11.27 -2.10
CA GLY A 241 -13.37 -11.78 -2.91
C GLY A 241 -14.76 -11.37 -2.42
N TYR A 242 -14.86 -10.22 -1.74
CA TYR A 242 -16.13 -9.62 -1.33
C TYR A 242 -16.36 -8.26 -2.00
N ALA A 243 -17.61 -7.84 -2.09
CA ALA A 243 -17.98 -6.50 -2.55
C ALA A 243 -19.09 -5.90 -1.68
N LEU A 244 -19.30 -4.60 -1.87
CA LEU A 244 -20.37 -3.83 -1.22
C LEU A 244 -21.51 -3.56 -2.20
N ARG A 245 -22.74 -3.54 -1.67
CA ARG A 245 -23.92 -3.01 -2.36
C ARG A 245 -24.82 -2.31 -1.34
N ILE A 246 -25.75 -1.50 -1.84
CA ILE A 246 -26.84 -0.96 -1.02
C ILE A 246 -27.64 -2.11 -0.42
N LYS A 247 -27.98 -2.02 0.86
CA LYS A 247 -28.64 -3.07 1.63
C LYS A 247 -29.98 -3.43 1.00
N GLN A 248 -30.18 -4.72 0.69
CA GLN A 248 -31.37 -5.27 0.09
C GLN A 248 -32.17 -6.19 1.06
N GLY A 249 -31.78 -6.19 2.35
CA GLY A 249 -32.45 -6.99 3.38
C GLY A 249 -31.82 -8.36 3.63
N GLY A 250 -30.61 -8.59 3.12
CA GLY A 250 -29.80 -9.76 3.47
C GLY A 250 -29.35 -9.76 4.92
N GLY A 251 -29.00 -10.94 5.45
CA GLY A 251 -28.39 -11.09 6.77
C GLY A 251 -26.96 -10.52 6.79
N LEU A 252 -26.41 -10.36 8.00
CA LEU A 252 -25.01 -9.96 8.15
C LEU A 252 -24.08 -11.07 7.65
N THR A 253 -23.13 -10.69 6.79
CA THR A 253 -22.10 -11.62 6.30
C THR A 253 -21.24 -12.08 7.47
N LYS A 254 -20.94 -13.36 7.55
CA LYS A 254 -20.02 -13.94 8.51
C LYS A 254 -18.75 -14.34 7.78
N PHE A 255 -17.64 -13.74 8.16
CA PHE A 255 -16.35 -14.12 7.64
C PHE A 255 -15.81 -15.38 8.31
N LEU A 256 -15.34 -16.32 7.52
CA LEU A 256 -14.79 -17.59 7.98
C LEU A 256 -13.29 -17.65 7.64
N GLU A 257 -12.57 -18.52 8.36
CA GLU A 257 -11.20 -18.84 8.00
C GLU A 257 -11.13 -19.57 6.64
N PRO A 258 -10.07 -19.37 5.83
CA PRO A 258 -8.89 -18.53 6.11
C PRO A 258 -9.07 -17.03 5.74
N LYS A 259 -10.18 -16.63 5.15
CA LYS A 259 -10.42 -15.26 4.66
C LYS A 259 -10.40 -14.21 5.80
N LEU A 260 -10.94 -14.58 6.98
CA LEU A 260 -10.93 -13.69 8.15
C LEU A 260 -9.51 -13.32 8.57
N SER A 261 -8.64 -14.29 8.69
CA SER A 261 -7.23 -14.07 9.03
C SER A 261 -6.49 -13.28 7.96
N ASP A 262 -6.79 -13.53 6.68
CA ASP A 262 -6.19 -12.80 5.56
C ASP A 262 -6.60 -11.33 5.54
N MET A 263 -7.87 -11.03 5.80
CA MET A 263 -8.36 -9.65 5.94
C MET A 263 -7.74 -8.94 7.15
N ALA A 264 -7.56 -9.64 8.28
CA ALA A 264 -6.91 -9.08 9.46
C ALA A 264 -5.44 -8.69 9.21
N LYS A 265 -4.69 -9.52 8.46
CA LYS A 265 -3.33 -9.16 8.01
C LYS A 265 -3.31 -7.87 7.19
N ARG A 266 -4.28 -7.69 6.30
CA ARG A 266 -4.41 -6.49 5.45
C ARG A 266 -4.79 -5.25 6.25
N GLU A 267 -5.63 -5.41 7.28
CA GLU A 267 -5.95 -4.31 8.19
C GLU A 267 -4.72 -3.87 8.99
N HIS A 268 -3.95 -4.83 9.51
CA HIS A 268 -2.68 -4.54 10.16
C HIS A 268 -1.71 -3.82 9.21
N ALA A 269 -1.57 -4.30 7.99
CA ALA A 269 -0.74 -3.67 6.97
C ALA A 269 -1.20 -2.23 6.65
N ARG A 270 -2.51 -2.00 6.51
CA ARG A 270 -3.09 -0.66 6.36
C ARG A 270 -2.72 0.23 7.55
N TRP A 271 -2.87 -0.28 8.78
CA TRP A 271 -2.54 0.44 10.00
C TRP A 271 -1.05 0.79 10.04
N ASN A 272 -0.17 -0.15 9.69
CA ASN A 272 1.27 0.12 9.57
C ASN A 272 1.55 1.28 8.62
N ILE A 273 0.99 1.25 7.41
CA ILE A 273 1.19 2.32 6.42
C ILE A 273 0.64 3.66 6.91
N GLU A 274 -0.52 3.67 7.53
CA GLU A 274 -1.09 4.89 8.13
C GLU A 274 -0.18 5.49 9.20
N ARG A 275 0.35 4.67 10.11
CA ARG A 275 1.26 5.10 11.16
C ARG A 275 2.59 5.60 10.59
N LEU A 276 3.22 4.84 9.70
CA LEU A 276 4.47 5.24 9.05
C LEU A 276 4.31 6.57 8.30
N SER A 277 3.22 6.75 7.55
CA SER A 277 2.91 8.00 6.83
C SER A 277 2.73 9.21 7.75
N ARG A 278 2.43 8.99 9.02
CA ARG A 278 2.33 10.03 10.06
C ARG A 278 3.61 10.21 10.87
N GLY A 279 4.70 9.57 10.46
CA GLY A 279 6.02 9.68 11.09
C GLY A 279 6.16 8.83 12.36
N TRP A 280 5.31 7.83 12.55
CA TRP A 280 5.52 6.81 13.59
C TRP A 280 6.69 5.91 13.19
N ARG A 281 7.41 5.38 14.18
CA ARG A 281 8.54 4.48 13.99
C ARG A 281 8.42 3.27 14.90
N TYR A 282 9.05 2.19 14.49
CA TYR A 282 9.21 1.03 15.36
C TYR A 282 10.11 1.37 16.56
N GLY A 283 9.77 0.84 17.72
CA GLY A 283 10.61 0.79 18.90
C GLY A 283 10.01 -0.15 19.94
N PRO A 284 10.84 -0.77 20.80
CA PRO A 284 10.42 -1.87 21.68
C PRO A 284 9.41 -1.46 22.76
N ILE A 285 9.32 -0.18 23.06
CA ILE A 285 8.43 0.38 24.11
C ILE A 285 7.54 1.44 23.45
N LYS A 286 6.22 1.34 23.68
CA LYS A 286 5.24 2.30 23.17
C LYS A 286 5.50 3.69 23.78
N ASP A 287 5.68 4.67 22.93
CA ASP A 287 5.77 6.08 23.27
C ASP A 287 4.96 6.91 22.26
N SER A 288 3.70 7.16 22.63
CA SER A 288 2.78 7.89 21.76
C SER A 288 3.18 9.35 21.55
N LYS A 289 3.90 9.98 22.51
CA LYS A 289 4.39 11.35 22.40
C LYS A 289 5.48 11.49 21.33
N ASN A 290 6.38 10.51 21.28
CA ASN A 290 7.46 10.46 20.29
C ASN A 290 7.11 9.61 19.05
N LYS A 291 5.84 9.18 18.93
CA LYS A 291 5.34 8.37 17.81
C LYS A 291 6.12 7.05 17.65
N ILE A 292 6.34 6.34 18.74
CA ILE A 292 7.00 5.04 18.75
C ILE A 292 5.99 3.95 19.09
N SER A 293 6.00 2.86 18.33
CA SER A 293 5.13 1.71 18.59
C SER A 293 5.89 0.39 18.38
N PRO A 294 5.77 -0.58 19.32
CA PRO A 294 6.33 -1.91 19.16
C PRO A 294 5.54 -2.79 18.18
N TYR A 295 4.39 -2.31 17.70
CA TYR A 295 3.49 -3.04 16.81
C TYR A 295 3.65 -2.67 15.34
N LEU A 296 4.59 -1.77 15.01
CA LEU A 296 4.96 -1.44 13.62
C LEU A 296 5.92 -2.50 13.06
N VAL A 297 5.43 -3.71 12.96
CA VAL A 297 6.16 -4.92 12.53
C VAL A 297 5.30 -5.71 11.52
N PRO A 298 5.89 -6.63 10.74
CA PRO A 298 5.13 -7.58 9.93
C PRO A 298 4.16 -8.42 10.76
N TRP A 299 3.06 -8.83 10.14
CA TRP A 299 2.04 -9.65 10.82
C TRP A 299 2.60 -10.86 11.57
N ASN A 300 3.59 -11.55 10.97
CA ASN A 300 4.15 -12.76 11.57
C ASN A 300 4.89 -12.47 12.88
N GLU A 301 5.42 -11.28 13.06
CA GLU A 301 6.13 -10.83 14.26
C GLU A 301 5.20 -10.23 15.32
N LEU A 302 3.95 -9.93 14.95
CA LEU A 302 2.97 -9.34 15.86
C LEU A 302 2.55 -10.36 16.95
N PRO A 303 2.47 -9.96 18.24
CA PRO A 303 1.95 -10.80 19.32
C PRO A 303 0.52 -11.27 19.04
N LYS A 304 0.16 -12.46 19.53
CA LYS A 304 -1.16 -13.08 19.27
C LYS A 304 -2.33 -12.27 19.80
N ASP A 305 -2.17 -11.71 20.99
CA ASP A 305 -3.16 -10.84 21.61
C ASP A 305 -3.38 -9.54 20.83
N ILE A 306 -2.33 -9.01 20.19
CA ILE A 306 -2.43 -7.84 19.33
C ILE A 306 -3.08 -8.19 17.98
N LYS A 307 -2.76 -9.35 17.40
CA LYS A 307 -3.45 -9.86 16.19
C LYS A 307 -4.97 -9.94 16.37
N GLN A 308 -5.40 -10.27 17.58
CA GLN A 308 -6.80 -10.41 17.91
C GLN A 308 -7.58 -9.10 17.69
N TYR A 309 -6.97 -7.93 17.89
CA TYR A 309 -7.64 -6.64 17.64
C TYR A 309 -8.00 -6.43 16.17
N ASP A 310 -7.11 -6.80 15.25
CA ASP A 310 -7.40 -6.67 13.82
C ASP A 310 -8.46 -7.69 13.38
N ILE A 311 -8.43 -8.91 13.94
CA ILE A 311 -9.47 -9.93 13.70
C ILE A 311 -10.85 -9.43 14.16
N GLU A 312 -10.94 -8.87 15.36
CA GLU A 312 -12.18 -8.33 15.92
C GLU A 312 -12.69 -7.13 15.14
N ALA A 313 -11.79 -6.24 14.69
CA ALA A 313 -12.15 -5.14 13.81
C ALA A 313 -12.81 -5.63 12.50
N ILE A 314 -12.22 -6.64 11.85
CA ILE A 314 -12.79 -7.24 10.64
C ILE A 314 -14.18 -7.85 10.92
N GLN A 315 -14.34 -8.56 12.02
CA GLN A 315 -15.63 -9.16 12.38
C GLN A 315 -16.75 -8.13 12.60
N LYS A 316 -16.41 -6.87 12.90
CA LYS A 316 -17.40 -5.78 13.05
C LYS A 316 -17.80 -5.11 11.72
N TYR A 317 -17.01 -5.25 10.66
CA TYR A 317 -17.27 -4.59 9.37
C TYR A 317 -18.69 -4.85 8.84
N PRO A 318 -19.26 -6.08 8.88
CA PRO A 318 -20.61 -6.30 8.38
C PRO A 318 -21.66 -5.48 9.12
N LYS A 319 -21.53 -5.33 10.44
CA LYS A 319 -22.45 -4.53 11.25
C LYS A 319 -22.28 -3.04 11.00
N ILE A 320 -21.02 -2.55 10.97
CA ILE A 320 -20.71 -1.14 10.71
C ILE A 320 -21.28 -0.70 9.37
N LEU A 321 -21.10 -1.51 8.33
CA LEU A 321 -21.57 -1.20 6.98
C LEU A 321 -23.10 -1.35 6.87
N ALA A 322 -23.69 -2.32 7.55
CA ALA A 322 -25.17 -2.48 7.57
C ALA A 322 -25.85 -1.28 8.23
N ASP A 323 -25.24 -0.70 9.24
CA ASP A 323 -25.69 0.53 9.91
C ASP A 323 -25.53 1.78 9.03
N ALA A 324 -24.63 1.73 8.04
CA ALA A 324 -24.44 2.75 7.02
C ALA A 324 -25.28 2.49 5.74
N GLY A 325 -26.16 1.48 5.75
CA GLY A 325 -27.04 1.16 4.62
C GLY A 325 -26.44 0.26 3.56
N TYR A 326 -25.33 -0.40 3.85
CA TYR A 326 -24.65 -1.32 2.93
C TYR A 326 -24.68 -2.76 3.43
N GLU A 327 -24.56 -3.70 2.52
CA GLU A 327 -24.33 -5.11 2.83
C GLU A 327 -23.14 -5.65 2.04
N ILE A 328 -22.46 -6.61 2.64
CA ILE A 328 -21.33 -7.31 2.04
C ILE A 328 -21.83 -8.57 1.38
N TYR A 329 -21.37 -8.86 0.17
CA TYR A 329 -21.65 -10.13 -0.52
C TYR A 329 -20.37 -10.72 -1.10
N GLU A 330 -20.33 -12.03 -1.22
CA GLU A 330 -19.21 -12.74 -1.82
C GLU A 330 -19.30 -12.67 -3.35
N ILE A 331 -18.20 -12.35 -3.99
CA ILE A 331 -18.08 -12.36 -5.45
C ILE A 331 -17.82 -13.83 -5.84
N HIS A 332 -18.82 -14.48 -6.43
CA HIS A 332 -18.60 -15.77 -7.06
C HIS A 332 -17.96 -15.54 -8.42
N GLU A 333 -16.73 -16.02 -8.62
CA GLU A 333 -16.15 -16.08 -9.96
C GLU A 333 -17.11 -16.90 -10.86
N LYS A 334 -17.55 -16.30 -11.96
CA LYS A 334 -18.23 -17.09 -12.99
C LYS A 334 -17.17 -18.03 -13.56
N VAL A 335 -17.31 -19.33 -13.25
CA VAL A 335 -16.54 -20.42 -13.83
C VAL A 335 -16.69 -20.41 -15.35
#